data_afa0cb25cffa518f8afdeef34b54ee84
#
_entry.id   afa0cb25cffa518f8afdeef34b54ee84
#
_cell.length_a   1.000
_cell.length_b   1.000
_cell.length_c   1.000
_cell.angle_alpha   90.00
_cell.angle_beta   90.00
_cell.angle_gamma   90.00
#
_symmetry.space_group_name_H-M   'P 1'
#
loop_
_entity.id
_entity.type
_entity.pdbx_description
1 polymer ?
#
loop_
_entity_poly.entity_id
_entity_poly.type
_entity_poly.pdbx_seq_one_letter_code
_entity_poly.pdbx_strand_id
1 'polypeptide(L)'
;MSYVPFTVKMTENQIIDKLKSLYGSEFTAADIKAFVAMNDITYQTVTKKLQKYKVSKGKWNLEVTQKDVEQIERTFQSPAAEVSEKNLVPEKDDTFVKFGSFPDIKKILQSKLFYPIFVTGLSGNGKTFSVEQACAQLNREIIRVNITIETDEDDLIGGFRLVNGETVWHNGPVVEALERGAVLLLDEIDLASNKILCLQSVLEGKGVFLKKIGRYVRPAKGFNVVATANTKGKGSEDGRFIGTNVLNEAFLERFPVTFEQAYPSTTNEKKILLNVSKVLNVNDADFCGRLVDWADIIRKTFYDGGIEEIISTRRLVHILNAYAIFKNKGKSIQTCINRFDDETKQSFLELYDKVDADVDLDNAEDKMYEENK
;
A
#
# COMPACT_ATOMS: atom_id res chain seq x y z
N MET A 1 -76.72 -36.77 -5.67
CA MET A 1 -76.11 -36.06 -4.51
C MET A 1 -74.61 -36.25 -4.60
N SER A 2 -73.91 -35.24 -5.08
CA SER A 2 -72.42 -35.26 -5.24
C SER A 2 -71.80 -34.88 -3.89
N TYR A 3 -71.01 -35.75 -3.35
CA TYR A 3 -70.29 -35.58 -2.11
C TYR A 3 -69.07 -34.64 -2.44
N VAL A 4 -69.07 -33.38 -1.94
CA VAL A 4 -67.92 -32.48 -1.99
C VAL A 4 -67.12 -32.75 -0.70
N PRO A 5 -65.90 -33.25 -0.77
CA PRO A 5 -65.07 -33.41 0.40
C PRO A 5 -64.66 -32.02 0.95
N PHE A 6 -64.98 -31.76 2.21
CA PHE A 6 -64.51 -30.63 2.99
C PHE A 6 -63.00 -30.78 3.19
N THR A 7 -62.20 -30.16 2.34
CA THR A 7 -60.77 -30.02 2.61
C THR A 7 -60.59 -29.05 3.77
N VAL A 8 -60.29 -29.56 4.95
CA VAL A 8 -59.94 -28.75 6.13
C VAL A 8 -58.64 -28.01 5.82
N LYS A 9 -58.73 -26.71 5.51
CA LYS A 9 -57.55 -25.86 5.29
C LYS A 9 -56.79 -25.70 6.61
N MET A 10 -55.70 -26.43 6.78
CA MET A 10 -54.82 -26.25 7.95
C MET A 10 -54.30 -24.81 8.00
N THR A 11 -54.35 -24.19 9.19
CA THR A 11 -53.76 -22.89 9.45
C THR A 11 -52.23 -23.00 9.47
N GLU A 12 -51.55 -21.86 9.41
CA GLU A 12 -50.08 -21.82 9.47
C GLU A 12 -49.57 -22.45 10.79
N ASN A 13 -50.15 -22.06 11.92
CA ASN A 13 -49.77 -22.59 13.23
C ASN A 13 -49.95 -24.11 13.33
N GLN A 14 -51.06 -24.62 12.81
CA GLN A 14 -51.30 -26.08 12.79
C GLN A 14 -50.28 -26.87 11.96
N ILE A 15 -49.77 -26.26 10.88
CA ILE A 15 -48.69 -26.83 10.05
C ILE A 15 -47.38 -26.82 10.83
N ILE A 16 -47.07 -25.69 11.48
CA ILE A 16 -45.84 -25.50 12.28
C ILE A 16 -45.84 -26.50 13.45
N ASP A 17 -46.90 -26.57 14.23
CA ASP A 17 -47.00 -27.46 15.39
C ASP A 17 -46.83 -28.92 15.01
N LYS A 18 -47.46 -29.34 13.92
CA LYS A 18 -47.33 -30.72 13.41
C LYS A 18 -45.95 -31.02 12.85
N LEU A 19 -45.35 -30.09 12.11
CA LEU A 19 -43.98 -30.28 11.60
C LEU A 19 -42.98 -30.34 12.75
N LYS A 20 -43.11 -29.44 13.74
CA LYS A 20 -42.30 -29.44 14.94
C LYS A 20 -42.40 -30.72 15.75
N SER A 21 -43.61 -31.28 15.85
CA SER A 21 -43.83 -32.56 16.56
C SER A 21 -43.27 -33.78 15.84
N LEU A 22 -43.19 -33.74 14.49
CA LEU A 22 -42.74 -34.86 13.68
C LEU A 22 -41.24 -34.83 13.38
N TYR A 23 -40.69 -33.64 13.15
CA TYR A 23 -39.34 -33.46 12.62
C TYR A 23 -38.45 -32.53 13.46
N GLY A 24 -38.98 -31.93 14.55
CA GLY A 24 -38.28 -30.95 15.34
C GLY A 24 -38.31 -29.54 14.71
N SER A 25 -37.41 -28.65 15.19
CA SER A 25 -37.35 -27.26 14.71
C SER A 25 -36.71 -27.10 13.33
N GLU A 26 -35.91 -28.06 12.89
CA GLU A 26 -35.24 -28.06 11.59
C GLU A 26 -35.75 -29.20 10.71
N PHE A 27 -36.09 -28.91 9.46
CA PHE A 27 -36.58 -29.90 8.50
C PHE A 27 -36.21 -29.53 7.06
N THR A 28 -36.22 -30.54 6.21
CA THR A 28 -35.81 -30.47 4.82
C THR A 28 -36.98 -30.51 3.84
N ALA A 29 -36.73 -30.33 2.57
CA ALA A 29 -37.70 -30.52 1.50
C ALA A 29 -38.24 -31.95 1.44
N ALA A 30 -37.47 -32.95 1.89
CA ALA A 30 -37.91 -34.36 1.99
C ALA A 30 -38.95 -34.52 3.09
N ASP A 31 -38.73 -33.91 4.25
CA ASP A 31 -39.64 -33.94 5.38
C ASP A 31 -40.96 -33.24 5.04
N ILE A 32 -40.95 -32.12 4.34
CA ILE A 32 -42.15 -31.45 3.85
C ILE A 32 -42.92 -32.35 2.86
N LYS A 33 -42.24 -33.08 1.98
CA LYS A 33 -42.88 -34.01 1.05
C LYS A 33 -43.55 -35.17 1.80
N ALA A 34 -42.90 -35.73 2.82
CA ALA A 34 -43.46 -36.75 3.69
C ALA A 34 -44.66 -36.22 4.46
N PHE A 35 -44.56 -35.01 5.03
CA PHE A 35 -45.67 -34.33 5.72
C PHE A 35 -46.90 -34.13 4.82
N VAL A 36 -46.68 -33.68 3.59
CA VAL A 36 -47.70 -33.45 2.57
C VAL A 36 -48.45 -34.75 2.23
N ALA A 37 -47.70 -35.85 2.08
CA ALA A 37 -48.29 -37.17 1.78
C ALA A 37 -49.19 -37.70 2.91
N MET A 38 -48.96 -37.26 4.16
CA MET A 38 -49.74 -37.70 5.33
C MET A 38 -50.97 -36.81 5.63
N ASN A 39 -51.06 -35.60 5.08
CA ASN A 39 -52.04 -34.61 5.57
C ASN A 39 -52.95 -33.99 4.48
N ASP A 40 -53.04 -34.57 3.31
CA ASP A 40 -53.88 -34.10 2.16
C ASP A 40 -53.78 -32.57 1.90
N ILE A 41 -52.53 -32.06 1.92
CA ILE A 41 -52.19 -30.69 1.67
C ILE A 41 -51.12 -30.61 0.56
N THR A 42 -51.11 -29.56 -0.24
CA THR A 42 -50.09 -29.44 -1.32
C THR A 42 -48.75 -28.92 -0.83
N TYR A 43 -47.64 -29.39 -1.44
CA TYR A 43 -46.29 -28.93 -1.14
C TYR A 43 -46.16 -27.41 -1.27
N GLN A 44 -46.76 -26.82 -2.33
CA GLN A 44 -46.74 -25.38 -2.54
C GLN A 44 -47.43 -24.59 -1.42
N THR A 45 -48.56 -25.12 -0.88
CA THR A 45 -49.28 -24.48 0.23
C THR A 45 -48.43 -24.49 1.51
N VAL A 46 -47.74 -25.59 1.82
CA VAL A 46 -46.87 -25.70 2.98
C VAL A 46 -45.67 -24.76 2.84
N THR A 47 -44.98 -24.85 1.74
CA THR A 47 -43.76 -24.00 1.50
C THR A 47 -44.06 -22.51 1.45
N LYS A 48 -45.26 -22.11 0.92
CA LYS A 48 -45.72 -20.72 0.93
C LYS A 48 -45.93 -20.17 2.34
N LYS A 49 -46.54 -20.99 3.22
CA LYS A 49 -46.80 -20.63 4.60
C LYS A 49 -45.52 -20.63 5.47
N LEU A 50 -44.52 -21.43 5.10
CA LEU A 50 -43.25 -21.54 5.80
C LEU A 50 -42.15 -20.65 5.18
N GLN A 51 -42.47 -19.75 4.28
CA GLN A 51 -41.51 -18.93 3.57
C GLN A 51 -40.61 -18.12 4.53
N LYS A 52 -41.15 -17.58 5.60
CA LYS A 52 -40.44 -16.80 6.61
C LYS A 52 -39.43 -17.59 7.47
N TYR A 53 -39.55 -18.91 7.49
CA TYR A 53 -38.67 -19.83 8.23
C TYR A 53 -37.65 -20.53 7.32
N LYS A 54 -37.57 -20.15 6.06
CA LYS A 54 -36.65 -20.75 5.10
C LYS A 54 -35.24 -20.22 5.33
N VAL A 55 -34.28 -21.09 5.67
CA VAL A 55 -32.88 -20.76 5.95
C VAL A 55 -32.04 -20.87 4.68
N SER A 56 -32.27 -21.90 3.85
CA SER A 56 -31.57 -22.09 2.58
C SER A 56 -32.41 -22.91 1.59
N LYS A 57 -31.88 -23.17 0.38
CA LYS A 57 -32.61 -23.97 -0.62
C LYS A 57 -32.89 -25.36 -0.09
N GLY A 58 -34.21 -25.63 0.18
CA GLY A 58 -34.68 -26.90 0.66
C GLY A 58 -34.52 -27.17 2.17
N LYS A 59 -34.22 -26.14 2.98
CA LYS A 59 -34.10 -26.26 4.43
C LYS A 59 -34.88 -25.15 5.15
N TRP A 60 -35.54 -25.49 6.24
CA TRP A 60 -36.31 -24.57 7.09
C TRP A 60 -35.93 -24.79 8.56
N ASN A 61 -35.95 -23.71 9.34
CA ASN A 61 -35.75 -23.73 10.79
C ASN A 61 -36.79 -22.82 11.44
N LEU A 62 -37.62 -23.39 12.31
CA LEU A 62 -38.71 -22.68 13.00
C LEU A 62 -38.25 -21.73 14.10
N GLU A 63 -37.03 -21.86 14.56
CA GLU A 63 -36.42 -21.01 15.59
C GLU A 63 -35.68 -19.79 14.98
N VAL A 64 -35.47 -19.80 13.67
CA VAL A 64 -34.77 -18.73 12.93
C VAL A 64 -35.76 -18.11 11.97
N THR A 65 -36.03 -16.82 12.12
CA THR A 65 -36.88 -16.07 11.17
C THR A 65 -36.06 -15.58 9.99
N GLN A 66 -36.75 -15.29 8.88
CA GLN A 66 -36.11 -14.72 7.70
C GLN A 66 -35.36 -13.38 7.99
N LYS A 67 -35.86 -12.65 9.02
CA LYS A 67 -35.16 -11.45 9.53
C LYS A 67 -33.84 -11.80 10.23
N ASP A 68 -33.85 -12.90 10.98
CA ASP A 68 -32.59 -13.37 11.63
C ASP A 68 -31.62 -13.91 10.60
N VAL A 69 -32.10 -14.57 9.53
CA VAL A 69 -31.28 -14.99 8.38
C VAL A 69 -30.74 -13.79 7.61
N GLU A 70 -31.58 -12.79 7.35
CA GLU A 70 -31.11 -11.54 6.72
C GLU A 70 -30.14 -10.75 7.62
N GLN A 71 -30.29 -10.85 8.92
CA GLN A 71 -29.38 -10.25 9.90
C GLN A 71 -28.09 -11.06 10.00
N ILE A 72 -28.18 -12.37 9.93
CA ILE A 72 -27.06 -13.29 9.83
C ILE A 72 -26.37 -13.12 8.45
N GLU A 73 -27.12 -13.05 7.35
CA GLU A 73 -26.57 -12.79 6.01
C GLU A 73 -25.98 -11.38 5.88
N ARG A 74 -26.48 -10.38 6.60
CA ARG A 74 -25.83 -9.07 6.74
C ARG A 74 -24.58 -9.13 7.61
N THR A 75 -24.49 -10.08 8.50
CA THR A 75 -23.31 -10.36 9.33
C THR A 75 -22.31 -11.22 8.55
N PHE A 76 -22.78 -12.08 7.62
CA PHE A 76 -21.99 -12.90 6.70
C PHE A 76 -21.77 -12.29 5.29
N GLN A 77 -22.56 -11.32 4.87
CA GLN A 77 -22.04 -10.33 3.95
C GLN A 77 -20.91 -9.70 4.73
N SER A 78 -19.69 -10.17 4.42
CA SER A 78 -18.47 -9.53 4.88
C SER A 78 -18.80 -8.08 5.08
N PRO A 79 -18.41 -7.44 6.17
CA PRO A 79 -18.24 -6.03 6.08
C PRO A 79 -17.44 -5.92 4.79
N ALA A 80 -18.05 -5.49 3.70
CA ALA A 80 -17.38 -4.99 2.53
C ALA A 80 -16.37 -4.11 3.19
N ALA A 81 -15.11 -4.58 3.24
CA ALA A 81 -14.12 -4.10 4.18
C ALA A 81 -14.42 -2.64 4.23
N GLU A 82 -14.88 -2.13 5.36
CA GLU A 82 -15.36 -0.75 5.43
C GLU A 82 -14.30 -0.04 4.67
N VAL A 83 -14.65 0.47 3.47
CA VAL A 83 -13.73 1.27 2.68
C VAL A 83 -13.42 2.35 3.69
N SER A 84 -12.28 2.19 4.35
CA SER A 84 -12.04 2.85 5.61
C SER A 84 -12.35 4.30 5.31
N GLU A 85 -13.26 4.95 6.05
CA GLU A 85 -13.60 6.37 5.88
C GLU A 85 -12.35 7.23 6.02
N LYS A 86 -11.22 6.59 6.28
CA LYS A 86 -9.90 7.16 6.40
C LYS A 86 -9.51 7.80 5.07
N ASN A 87 -9.44 9.10 5.10
CA ASN A 87 -8.87 9.89 4.01
C ASN A 87 -7.40 9.46 3.81
N LEU A 88 -7.08 8.93 2.63
CA LEU A 88 -5.74 8.49 2.25
C LEU A 88 -4.98 9.54 1.42
N VAL A 89 -5.44 10.78 1.41
CA VAL A 89 -4.70 11.89 0.81
C VAL A 89 -3.52 12.23 1.72
N PRO A 90 -2.28 12.20 1.21
CA PRO A 90 -1.12 12.53 2.04
C PRO A 90 -1.10 14.01 2.41
N GLU A 91 -0.47 14.32 3.53
CA GLU A 91 -0.27 15.70 3.96
C GLU A 91 0.76 16.41 3.07
N LYS A 92 0.56 17.72 2.89
CA LYS A 92 1.55 18.57 2.23
C LYS A 92 2.71 18.80 3.18
N ASP A 93 3.93 18.59 2.68
CA ASP A 93 5.15 18.80 3.44
C ASP A 93 5.77 20.15 3.05
N ASP A 94 5.95 21.04 4.01
CA ASP A 94 6.51 22.38 3.82
C ASP A 94 8.00 22.35 3.47
N THR A 95 8.68 21.24 3.71
CA THR A 95 10.10 21.07 3.32
C THR A 95 10.26 20.71 1.86
N PHE A 96 9.18 20.31 1.19
CA PHE A 96 9.22 19.83 -0.18
C PHE A 96 9.57 20.93 -1.18
N VAL A 97 10.56 20.66 -2.03
CA VAL A 97 10.94 21.51 -3.18
C VAL A 97 10.71 20.73 -4.47
N LYS A 98 10.03 21.36 -5.42
CA LYS A 98 9.77 20.79 -6.75
C LYS A 98 11.06 20.74 -7.58
N PHE A 99 11.41 19.56 -8.09
CA PHE A 99 12.53 19.39 -9.01
C PHE A 99 12.34 18.15 -9.89
N GLY A 100 13.24 17.94 -10.85
CA GLY A 100 13.25 16.77 -11.73
C GLY A 100 11.91 16.58 -12.45
N SER A 101 11.44 15.35 -12.47
CA SER A 101 10.21 14.93 -13.18
C SER A 101 8.92 15.25 -12.44
N PHE A 102 8.97 15.94 -11.29
CA PHE A 102 7.78 16.26 -10.49
C PHE A 102 6.65 16.95 -11.28
N PRO A 103 6.91 17.97 -12.14
CA PRO A 103 5.86 18.63 -12.91
C PRO A 103 5.12 17.67 -13.84
N ASP A 104 5.84 16.76 -14.48
CA ASP A 104 5.28 15.82 -15.44
C ASP A 104 4.49 14.72 -14.74
N ILE A 105 5.04 14.16 -13.65
CA ILE A 105 4.33 13.21 -12.78
C ILE A 105 3.01 13.83 -12.30
N LYS A 106 3.07 15.06 -11.77
CA LYS A 106 1.89 15.79 -11.31
C LYS A 106 0.88 15.99 -12.44
N LYS A 107 1.31 16.36 -13.65
CA LYS A 107 0.45 16.55 -14.82
C LYS A 107 -0.27 15.27 -15.22
N ILE A 108 0.45 14.14 -15.24
CA ILE A 108 -0.15 12.82 -15.53
C ILE A 108 -1.20 12.48 -14.48
N LEU A 109 -0.86 12.58 -13.20
CA LEU A 109 -1.81 12.29 -12.11
C LEU A 109 -3.03 13.23 -12.12
N GLN A 110 -2.83 14.50 -12.48
CA GLN A 110 -3.90 15.50 -12.61
C GLN A 110 -4.90 15.17 -13.72
N SER A 111 -4.44 14.55 -14.80
CA SER A 111 -5.30 14.18 -15.95
C SER A 111 -6.38 13.17 -15.58
N LYS A 112 -6.18 12.39 -14.52
CA LYS A 112 -7.02 11.25 -14.12
C LYS A 112 -7.20 10.19 -15.21
N LEU A 113 -6.36 10.23 -16.25
CA LEU A 113 -6.26 9.16 -17.24
C LEU A 113 -5.40 8.03 -16.66
N PHE A 114 -5.74 6.81 -16.99
CA PHE A 114 -4.90 5.67 -16.66
C PHE A 114 -3.64 5.71 -17.52
N TYR A 115 -2.51 5.99 -16.91
CA TYR A 115 -1.21 6.07 -17.57
C TYR A 115 -0.11 5.72 -16.56
N PRO A 116 0.24 4.43 -16.43
CA PRO A 116 1.23 3.95 -15.47
C PRO A 116 2.60 4.62 -15.62
N ILE A 117 3.24 4.91 -14.50
CA ILE A 117 4.51 5.63 -14.43
C ILE A 117 5.55 4.75 -13.75
N PHE A 118 6.73 4.64 -14.34
CA PHE A 118 7.91 4.04 -13.71
C PHE A 118 8.91 5.15 -13.38
N VAL A 119 9.33 5.25 -12.10
CA VAL A 119 10.31 6.25 -11.66
C VAL A 119 11.55 5.54 -11.13
N THR A 120 12.67 5.71 -11.82
CA THR A 120 13.94 5.09 -11.45
C THR A 120 14.95 6.12 -11.00
N GLY A 121 16.00 5.68 -10.29
CA GLY A 121 17.14 6.51 -9.88
C GLY A 121 17.70 6.10 -8.53
N LEU A 122 18.83 6.64 -8.14
CA LEU A 122 19.55 6.26 -6.93
C LEU A 122 18.73 6.47 -5.65
N SER A 123 19.05 5.70 -4.59
CA SER A 123 18.36 5.80 -3.31
C SER A 123 18.52 7.18 -2.67
N GLY A 124 17.45 7.64 -1.98
CA GLY A 124 17.47 8.89 -1.22
C GLY A 124 17.44 10.18 -2.05
N ASN A 125 17.07 10.10 -3.34
CA ASN A 125 16.89 11.25 -4.25
C ASN A 125 15.45 11.79 -4.30
N GLY A 126 14.52 11.28 -3.48
CA GLY A 126 13.16 11.80 -3.34
C GLY A 126 12.12 11.27 -4.34
N LYS A 127 12.33 10.12 -5.01
CA LYS A 127 11.36 9.49 -5.93
C LYS A 127 9.97 9.33 -5.32
N THR A 128 9.90 8.53 -4.28
CA THR A 128 8.65 8.20 -3.56
C THR A 128 7.99 9.45 -2.99
N PHE A 129 8.78 10.32 -2.35
CA PHE A 129 8.32 11.58 -1.77
C PHE A 129 7.72 12.53 -2.82
N SER A 130 8.30 12.59 -4.02
CA SER A 130 7.75 13.38 -5.13
C SER A 130 6.36 12.91 -5.56
N VAL A 131 6.11 11.60 -5.59
CA VAL A 131 4.79 11.04 -5.93
C VAL A 131 3.77 11.35 -4.83
N GLU A 132 4.14 11.15 -3.57
CA GLU A 132 3.29 11.48 -2.42
C GLU A 132 2.92 12.96 -2.42
N GLN A 133 3.90 13.87 -2.63
CA GLN A 133 3.64 15.32 -2.68
C GLN A 133 2.86 15.76 -3.92
N ALA A 134 2.95 15.05 -5.04
CA ALA A 134 2.07 15.28 -6.19
C ALA A 134 0.62 14.92 -5.84
N CYS A 135 0.38 13.80 -5.16
CA CYS A 135 -0.94 13.40 -4.67
C CYS A 135 -1.49 14.39 -3.63
N ALA A 136 -0.66 14.82 -2.67
CA ALA A 136 -1.02 15.82 -1.66
C ALA A 136 -1.49 17.15 -2.29
N GLN A 137 -0.74 17.66 -3.29
CA GLN A 137 -1.07 18.90 -3.98
C GLN A 137 -2.32 18.79 -4.87
N LEU A 138 -2.65 17.60 -5.35
CA LEU A 138 -3.81 17.30 -6.16
C LEU A 138 -5.03 16.87 -5.34
N ASN A 139 -4.91 16.76 -4.04
CA ASN A 139 -5.92 16.21 -3.15
C ASN A 139 -6.39 14.82 -3.62
N ARG A 140 -5.43 13.94 -3.95
CA ARG A 140 -5.65 12.58 -4.42
C ARG A 140 -5.21 11.56 -3.40
N GLU A 141 -6.03 10.55 -3.19
CA GLU A 141 -5.67 9.42 -2.36
C GLU A 141 -4.52 8.62 -2.99
N ILE A 142 -3.63 8.13 -2.14
CA ILE A 142 -2.51 7.26 -2.51
C ILE A 142 -2.48 6.06 -1.58
N ILE A 143 -2.27 4.90 -2.16
CA ILE A 143 -2.02 3.67 -1.43
C ILE A 143 -0.62 3.20 -1.79
N ARG A 144 0.29 3.25 -0.81
CA ARG A 144 1.68 2.83 -0.96
C ARG A 144 1.87 1.41 -0.49
N VAL A 145 2.55 0.63 -1.30
CA VAL A 145 2.97 -0.74 -0.99
C VAL A 145 4.47 -0.85 -1.17
N ASN A 146 5.18 -1.13 -0.09
CA ASN A 146 6.60 -1.46 -0.18
C ASN A 146 6.73 -2.91 -0.67
N ILE A 147 7.35 -3.06 -1.82
CA ILE A 147 7.55 -4.37 -2.44
C ILE A 147 8.81 -5.01 -1.86
N THR A 148 8.73 -6.30 -1.61
CA THR A 148 9.84 -7.14 -1.15
C THR A 148 9.88 -8.43 -1.97
N ILE A 149 10.93 -9.21 -1.83
CA ILE A 149 11.04 -10.51 -2.50
C ILE A 149 9.92 -11.49 -2.10
N GLU A 150 9.39 -11.35 -0.90
CA GLU A 150 8.32 -12.20 -0.36
C GLU A 150 6.91 -11.76 -0.80
N THR A 151 6.77 -10.51 -1.26
CA THR A 151 5.46 -9.93 -1.65
C THR A 151 4.77 -10.81 -2.69
N ASP A 152 3.52 -11.19 -2.41
CA ASP A 152 2.77 -12.12 -3.24
C ASP A 152 1.33 -11.65 -3.58
N GLU A 153 0.56 -12.53 -4.26
CA GLU A 153 -0.82 -12.22 -4.68
C GLU A 153 -1.72 -11.94 -3.46
N ASP A 154 -1.55 -12.65 -2.35
CA ASP A 154 -2.38 -12.48 -1.16
C ASP A 154 -2.09 -11.15 -0.45
N ASP A 155 -0.84 -10.68 -0.49
CA ASP A 155 -0.46 -9.37 0.05
C ASP A 155 -0.99 -8.22 -0.80
N LEU A 156 -0.97 -8.38 -2.13
CA LEU A 156 -1.32 -7.33 -3.08
C LEU A 156 -2.82 -7.28 -3.39
N ILE A 157 -3.42 -8.41 -3.70
CA ILE A 157 -4.81 -8.53 -4.14
C ILE A 157 -5.73 -8.78 -2.97
N GLY A 158 -5.30 -9.61 -2.02
CA GLY A 158 -6.05 -9.96 -0.83
C GLY A 158 -6.19 -11.47 -0.64
N GLY A 159 -6.55 -11.83 0.57
CA GLY A 159 -6.61 -13.21 1.00
C GLY A 159 -7.61 -13.44 2.13
N PHE A 160 -7.81 -14.69 2.46
CA PHE A 160 -8.59 -15.06 3.63
C PHE A 160 -7.78 -14.87 4.91
N ARG A 161 -8.42 -14.30 5.92
CA ARG A 161 -7.85 -14.12 7.26
C ARG A 161 -8.80 -14.71 8.30
N LEU A 162 -8.23 -15.22 9.39
CA LEU A 162 -9.01 -15.70 10.52
C LEU A 162 -9.34 -14.51 11.43
N VAL A 163 -10.63 -14.18 11.55
CA VAL A 163 -11.13 -13.09 12.39
C VAL A 163 -12.20 -13.67 13.32
N ASN A 164 -11.99 -13.61 14.64
CA ASN A 164 -12.93 -14.13 15.64
C ASN A 164 -13.33 -15.61 15.43
N GLY A 165 -12.42 -16.44 14.89
CA GLY A 165 -12.69 -17.86 14.63
C GLY A 165 -13.32 -18.14 13.25
N GLU A 166 -13.61 -17.12 12.46
CA GLU A 166 -14.19 -17.22 11.12
C GLU A 166 -13.18 -16.83 10.04
N THR A 167 -13.27 -17.51 8.89
CA THR A 167 -12.43 -17.20 7.73
C THR A 167 -13.10 -16.13 6.89
N VAL A 168 -12.54 -14.91 6.91
CA VAL A 168 -13.08 -13.75 6.22
C VAL A 168 -12.11 -13.29 5.11
N TRP A 169 -12.67 -12.90 3.96
CA TRP A 169 -11.89 -12.29 2.90
C TRP A 169 -11.51 -10.84 3.25
N HIS A 170 -10.23 -10.50 3.11
CA HIS A 170 -9.73 -9.13 3.19
C HIS A 170 -9.17 -8.69 1.85
N ASN A 171 -9.61 -7.51 1.37
CA ASN A 171 -9.04 -6.88 0.20
C ASN A 171 -7.60 -6.48 0.47
N GLY A 172 -6.72 -6.70 -0.51
CA GLY A 172 -5.37 -6.16 -0.49
C GLY A 172 -5.33 -4.71 -1.01
N PRO A 173 -4.19 -4.04 -0.87
CA PRO A 173 -4.01 -2.63 -1.23
C PRO A 173 -4.30 -2.33 -2.72
N VAL A 174 -4.05 -3.27 -3.61
CA VAL A 174 -4.35 -3.13 -5.04
C VAL A 174 -5.85 -3.06 -5.28
N VAL A 175 -6.62 -3.94 -4.64
CA VAL A 175 -8.08 -3.96 -4.75
C VAL A 175 -8.67 -2.69 -4.14
N GLU A 176 -8.16 -2.25 -2.99
CA GLU A 176 -8.58 -1.00 -2.37
C GLU A 176 -8.30 0.20 -3.27
N ALA A 177 -7.11 0.28 -3.88
CA ALA A 177 -6.77 1.35 -4.82
C ALA A 177 -7.68 1.37 -6.05
N LEU A 178 -7.99 0.19 -6.61
CA LEU A 178 -8.91 0.04 -7.74
C LEU A 178 -10.31 0.57 -7.40
N GLU A 179 -10.86 0.16 -6.26
CA GLU A 179 -12.21 0.54 -5.82
C GLU A 179 -12.34 2.03 -5.49
N ARG A 180 -11.30 2.63 -4.91
CA ARG A 180 -11.27 4.05 -4.54
C ARG A 180 -10.92 4.98 -5.71
N GLY A 181 -10.34 4.48 -6.79
CA GLY A 181 -9.75 5.32 -7.85
C GLY A 181 -8.49 6.05 -7.36
N ALA A 182 -7.82 5.51 -6.36
CA ALA A 182 -6.60 6.04 -5.78
C ALA A 182 -5.38 5.83 -6.68
N VAL A 183 -4.28 6.49 -6.36
CA VAL A 183 -2.97 6.20 -6.94
C VAL A 183 -2.36 5.04 -6.18
N LEU A 184 -2.08 3.94 -6.87
CA LEU A 184 -1.32 2.82 -6.32
C LEU A 184 0.17 3.10 -6.50
N LEU A 185 0.90 3.22 -5.41
CA LEU A 185 2.36 3.40 -5.42
C LEU A 185 3.04 2.09 -5.03
N LEU A 186 3.68 1.45 -6.00
CA LEU A 186 4.50 0.26 -5.81
C LEU A 186 5.96 0.71 -5.57
N ASP A 187 6.36 0.75 -4.31
CA ASP A 187 7.68 1.25 -3.93
C ASP A 187 8.70 0.12 -3.90
N GLU A 188 9.91 0.38 -4.45
CA GLU A 188 11.01 -0.59 -4.58
C GLU A 188 10.63 -1.83 -5.41
N ILE A 189 9.95 -1.62 -6.55
CA ILE A 189 9.43 -2.73 -7.37
C ILE A 189 10.51 -3.65 -7.93
N ASP A 190 11.73 -3.18 -8.03
CA ASP A 190 12.89 -3.97 -8.46
C ASP A 190 13.34 -5.03 -7.43
N LEU A 191 12.75 -5.05 -6.23
CA LEU A 191 12.90 -6.16 -5.29
C LEU A 191 11.90 -7.30 -5.55
N ALA A 192 10.89 -7.08 -6.40
CA ALA A 192 9.83 -8.03 -6.64
C ALA A 192 10.33 -9.36 -7.23
N SER A 193 9.76 -10.45 -6.75
CA SER A 193 9.84 -11.77 -7.42
C SER A 193 8.84 -11.85 -8.58
N ASN A 194 8.89 -12.95 -9.34
CA ASN A 194 7.91 -13.20 -10.42
C ASN A 194 6.44 -13.23 -9.96
N LYS A 195 6.16 -13.30 -8.66
CA LYS A 195 4.81 -13.22 -8.09
C LYS A 195 4.12 -11.90 -8.43
N ILE A 196 4.87 -10.82 -8.69
CA ILE A 196 4.34 -9.50 -9.10
C ILE A 196 3.54 -9.54 -10.41
N LEU A 197 3.71 -10.59 -11.22
CA LEU A 197 2.99 -10.75 -12.49
C LEU A 197 1.46 -10.87 -12.30
N CYS A 198 0.97 -11.11 -11.08
CA CYS A 198 -0.45 -11.02 -10.76
C CYS A 198 -1.05 -9.63 -11.07
N LEU A 199 -0.22 -8.58 -11.17
CA LEU A 199 -0.63 -7.21 -11.49
C LEU A 199 -0.72 -6.90 -12.99
N GLN A 200 -0.43 -7.83 -13.90
CA GLN A 200 -0.41 -7.56 -15.34
C GLN A 200 -1.72 -6.95 -15.86
N SER A 201 -2.87 -7.51 -15.48
CA SER A 201 -4.19 -6.99 -15.88
C SER A 201 -4.46 -5.59 -15.30
N VAL A 202 -3.99 -5.32 -14.10
CA VAL A 202 -4.11 -4.02 -13.43
C VAL A 202 -3.29 -2.96 -14.16
N LEU A 203 -2.07 -3.29 -14.58
CA LEU A 203 -1.19 -2.40 -15.36
C LEU A 203 -1.69 -2.15 -16.79
N GLU A 204 -2.61 -2.96 -17.29
CA GLU A 204 -3.30 -2.71 -18.56
C GLU A 204 -4.56 -1.85 -18.40
N GLY A 205 -4.84 -1.34 -17.21
CA GLY A 205 -6.07 -0.59 -16.92
C GLY A 205 -7.32 -1.45 -16.86
N LYS A 206 -7.16 -2.77 -16.86
CA LYS A 206 -8.22 -3.75 -16.66
C LYS A 206 -8.35 -4.05 -15.17
N GLY A 207 -9.51 -4.52 -14.74
CA GLY A 207 -9.70 -4.94 -13.36
C GLY A 207 -9.01 -6.27 -13.04
N VAL A 208 -9.22 -6.74 -11.84
CA VAL A 208 -8.74 -8.03 -11.35
C VAL A 208 -9.89 -8.96 -10.97
N PHE A 209 -9.78 -10.23 -11.33
CA PHE A 209 -10.72 -11.25 -10.91
C PHE A 209 -10.22 -11.92 -9.62
N LEU A 210 -10.96 -11.73 -8.54
CA LEU A 210 -10.68 -12.32 -7.23
C LEU A 210 -11.10 -13.79 -7.24
N LYS A 211 -10.22 -14.67 -7.67
CA LYS A 211 -10.49 -16.10 -7.94
C LYS A 211 -11.08 -16.82 -6.72
N LYS A 212 -10.60 -16.49 -5.52
CA LYS A 212 -11.00 -17.15 -4.26
C LYS A 212 -12.45 -16.87 -3.85
N ILE A 213 -13.03 -15.74 -4.29
CA ILE A 213 -14.41 -15.33 -3.96
C ILE A 213 -15.29 -15.10 -5.18
N GLY A 214 -14.79 -15.36 -6.39
CA GLY A 214 -15.55 -15.25 -7.64
C GLY A 214 -16.01 -13.81 -7.99
N ARG A 215 -15.30 -12.77 -7.54
CA ARG A 215 -15.65 -11.37 -7.75
C ARG A 215 -14.69 -10.68 -8.71
N TYR A 216 -15.22 -9.89 -9.65
CA TYR A 216 -14.42 -9.05 -10.53
C TYR A 216 -14.44 -7.60 -10.04
N VAL A 217 -13.27 -7.00 -9.84
CA VAL A 217 -13.09 -5.61 -9.42
C VAL A 217 -12.59 -4.80 -10.62
N ARG A 218 -13.30 -3.75 -10.95
CA ARG A 218 -12.94 -2.81 -12.02
C ARG A 218 -12.33 -1.55 -11.45
N PRO A 219 -11.37 -0.92 -12.16
CA PRO A 219 -10.79 0.35 -11.70
C PRO A 219 -11.85 1.46 -11.70
N ALA A 220 -11.98 2.14 -10.58
CA ALA A 220 -12.76 3.36 -10.48
C ALA A 220 -12.05 4.53 -11.19
N LYS A 221 -12.81 5.57 -11.53
CA LYS A 221 -12.29 6.73 -12.25
C LYS A 221 -11.15 7.42 -11.47
N GLY A 222 -10.03 7.59 -12.14
CA GLY A 222 -8.85 8.22 -11.57
C GLY A 222 -7.79 7.24 -11.09
N PHE A 223 -8.09 5.93 -10.99
CA PHE A 223 -7.07 4.94 -10.66
C PHE A 223 -5.85 5.08 -11.58
N ASN A 224 -4.67 5.05 -10.99
CA ASN A 224 -3.41 4.99 -11.72
C ASN A 224 -2.36 4.24 -10.91
N VAL A 225 -1.29 3.80 -11.57
CA VAL A 225 -0.18 3.09 -10.93
C VAL A 225 1.11 3.88 -11.11
N VAL A 226 1.87 4.03 -10.05
CA VAL A 226 3.23 4.54 -10.07
C VAL A 226 4.13 3.50 -9.42
N ALA A 227 5.21 3.13 -10.10
CA ALA A 227 6.23 2.26 -9.53
C ALA A 227 7.53 3.05 -9.32
N THR A 228 8.23 2.80 -8.22
CA THR A 228 9.58 3.33 -7.98
C THR A 228 10.59 2.20 -7.91
N ALA A 229 11.82 2.47 -8.39
CA ALA A 229 12.90 1.50 -8.39
C ALA A 229 14.26 2.21 -8.22
N ASN A 230 15.25 1.49 -7.72
CA ASN A 230 16.64 1.97 -7.70
C ASN A 230 17.36 1.61 -9.01
N THR A 231 16.87 0.62 -9.74
CA THR A 231 17.37 0.16 -11.03
C THR A 231 16.35 0.42 -12.14
N LYS A 232 16.73 0.19 -13.40
CA LYS A 232 15.79 0.26 -14.54
C LYS A 232 15.00 -1.04 -14.75
N GLY A 233 14.91 -1.90 -13.72
CA GLY A 233 14.29 -3.22 -13.82
C GLY A 233 15.20 -4.29 -14.41
N LYS A 234 16.47 -3.97 -14.69
CA LYS A 234 17.47 -4.91 -15.24
C LYS A 234 18.36 -5.55 -14.16
N GLY A 235 18.00 -5.35 -12.89
CA GLY A 235 18.86 -5.74 -11.77
C GLY A 235 20.05 -4.79 -11.58
N SER A 236 20.96 -5.15 -10.68
CA SER A 236 22.20 -4.42 -10.45
C SER A 236 23.33 -5.04 -11.28
N GLU A 237 23.66 -4.46 -12.42
CA GLU A 237 24.78 -4.93 -13.25
C GLU A 237 26.14 -4.74 -12.53
N ASP A 238 26.22 -3.77 -11.63
CA ASP A 238 27.41 -3.40 -10.86
C ASP A 238 27.43 -3.95 -9.42
N GLY A 239 26.43 -4.73 -9.04
CA GLY A 239 26.32 -5.32 -7.69
C GLY A 239 25.97 -4.34 -6.56
N ARG A 240 25.78 -3.04 -6.85
CA ARG A 240 25.52 -2.00 -5.84
C ARG A 240 24.17 -2.11 -5.16
N PHE A 241 23.20 -2.67 -5.87
CA PHE A 241 21.83 -2.85 -5.35
C PHE A 241 21.57 -4.33 -5.08
N ILE A 242 22.17 -4.84 -4.01
CA ILE A 242 21.99 -6.23 -3.57
C ILE A 242 20.51 -6.49 -3.31
N GLY A 243 20.00 -7.61 -3.84
CA GLY A 243 18.58 -8.01 -3.68
C GLY A 243 17.65 -7.51 -4.76
N THR A 244 18.11 -6.66 -5.70
CA THR A 244 17.30 -6.29 -6.87
C THR A 244 17.25 -7.44 -7.87
N ASN A 245 16.07 -7.67 -8.43
CA ASN A 245 15.81 -8.69 -9.43
C ASN A 245 15.71 -8.09 -10.82
N VAL A 246 15.95 -8.94 -11.83
CA VAL A 246 15.60 -8.60 -13.22
C VAL A 246 14.09 -8.76 -13.36
N LEU A 247 13.39 -7.67 -13.61
CA LEU A 247 11.96 -7.69 -13.86
C LEU A 247 11.66 -8.23 -15.25
N ASN A 248 10.53 -8.90 -15.39
CA ASN A 248 10.06 -9.41 -16.68
C ASN A 248 9.83 -8.25 -17.66
N GLU A 249 10.39 -8.34 -18.86
CA GLU A 249 10.30 -7.28 -19.89
C GLU A 249 8.84 -6.98 -20.25
N ALA A 250 8.00 -8.01 -20.40
CA ALA A 250 6.58 -7.80 -20.69
C ALA A 250 5.83 -7.09 -19.54
N PHE A 251 6.33 -7.17 -18.31
CA PHE A 251 5.81 -6.40 -17.17
C PHE A 251 6.25 -4.93 -17.25
N LEU A 252 7.52 -4.68 -17.59
CA LEU A 252 8.07 -3.32 -17.74
C LEU A 252 7.40 -2.56 -18.90
N GLU A 253 7.13 -3.21 -20.03
CA GLU A 253 6.43 -2.64 -21.20
C GLU A 253 5.02 -2.10 -20.88
N ARG A 254 4.44 -2.49 -19.74
CA ARG A 254 3.16 -1.96 -19.28
C ARG A 254 3.26 -0.61 -18.58
N PHE A 255 4.47 -0.11 -18.41
CA PHE A 255 4.72 1.26 -17.98
C PHE A 255 5.09 2.12 -19.20
N PRO A 256 4.13 2.86 -19.78
CA PRO A 256 4.37 3.61 -21.02
C PRO A 256 5.34 4.76 -20.86
N VAL A 257 5.66 5.17 -19.64
CA VAL A 257 6.62 6.23 -19.35
C VAL A 257 7.54 5.87 -18.20
N THR A 258 8.83 6.10 -18.41
CA THR A 258 9.88 5.96 -17.39
C THR A 258 10.55 7.30 -17.17
N PHE A 259 10.57 7.75 -15.91
CA PHE A 259 11.31 8.94 -15.48
C PHE A 259 12.58 8.53 -14.75
N GLU A 260 13.70 9.05 -15.20
CA GLU A 260 14.97 8.92 -14.48
C GLU A 260 15.13 10.13 -13.54
N GLN A 261 15.05 9.89 -12.24
CA GLN A 261 15.20 10.93 -11.24
C GLN A 261 16.65 11.01 -10.77
N ALA A 262 17.32 12.07 -11.15
CA ALA A 262 18.62 12.43 -10.59
C ALA A 262 18.48 13.07 -9.19
N TYR A 263 19.60 13.29 -8.50
CA TYR A 263 19.60 14.14 -7.32
C TYR A 263 19.21 15.57 -7.68
N PRO A 264 18.67 16.37 -6.73
CA PRO A 264 18.37 17.77 -6.97
C PRO A 264 19.64 18.54 -7.38
N SER A 265 19.50 19.59 -8.19
CA SER A 265 20.60 20.55 -8.38
C SER A 265 21.02 21.17 -7.04
N THR A 266 22.26 21.63 -6.92
CA THR A 266 22.78 22.27 -5.71
C THR A 266 21.87 23.40 -5.21
N THR A 267 21.30 24.20 -6.13
CA THR A 267 20.33 25.25 -5.80
C THR A 267 19.04 24.70 -5.17
N ASN A 268 18.48 23.61 -5.72
CA ASN A 268 17.26 23.01 -5.19
C ASN A 268 17.55 22.26 -3.88
N GLU A 269 18.68 21.58 -3.79
CA GLU A 269 19.06 20.84 -2.58
C GLU A 269 19.33 21.79 -1.41
N LYS A 270 19.98 22.93 -1.66
CA LYS A 270 20.14 24.00 -0.67
C LYS A 270 18.78 24.51 -0.18
N LYS A 271 17.80 24.68 -1.08
CA LYS A 271 16.43 25.06 -0.67
C LYS A 271 15.77 23.99 0.20
N ILE A 272 15.94 22.70 -0.14
CA ILE A 272 15.45 21.59 0.67
C ILE A 272 16.04 21.66 2.09
N LEU A 273 17.36 21.75 2.18
CA LEU A 273 18.04 21.81 3.49
C LEU A 273 17.65 23.05 4.30
N LEU A 274 17.49 24.21 3.65
CA LEU A 274 17.03 25.42 4.33
C LEU A 274 15.58 25.28 4.85
N ASN A 275 14.69 24.63 4.11
CA ASN A 275 13.34 24.38 4.58
C ASN A 275 13.34 23.42 5.78
N VAL A 276 14.11 22.34 5.70
CA VAL A 276 14.29 21.39 6.81
C VAL A 276 14.89 22.10 8.03
N SER A 277 15.94 22.89 7.84
CA SER A 277 16.62 23.68 8.89
C SER A 277 15.64 24.61 9.62
N LYS A 278 14.72 25.25 8.90
CA LYS A 278 13.66 26.10 9.51
C LYS A 278 12.70 25.27 10.37
N VAL A 279 12.24 24.13 9.88
CA VAL A 279 11.33 23.23 10.64
C VAL A 279 12.01 22.72 11.91
N LEU A 280 13.32 22.44 11.84
CA LEU A 280 14.13 21.97 12.97
C LEU A 280 14.58 23.10 13.93
N ASN A 281 14.28 24.36 13.61
CA ASN A 281 14.79 25.54 14.32
C ASN A 281 16.33 25.59 14.43
N VAL A 282 17.01 25.16 13.36
CA VAL A 282 18.46 25.14 13.24
C VAL A 282 18.88 26.17 12.19
N ASN A 283 18.77 27.42 12.42
CA ASN A 283 18.97 28.48 11.43
C ASN A 283 20.45 28.69 11.04
N ASP A 284 21.03 27.68 10.36
CA ASP A 284 22.41 27.70 9.87
C ASP A 284 22.48 27.51 8.35
N ALA A 285 22.32 28.60 7.63
CA ALA A 285 22.27 28.58 6.17
C ALA A 285 23.65 28.26 5.55
N ASP A 286 24.75 28.63 6.24
CA ASP A 286 26.09 28.35 5.78
C ASP A 286 26.38 26.85 5.86
N PHE A 287 26.07 26.23 6.99
CA PHE A 287 26.19 24.79 7.15
C PHE A 287 25.38 24.01 6.09
N CYS A 288 24.14 24.44 5.81
CA CYS A 288 23.35 23.86 4.70
C CYS A 288 24.07 23.97 3.34
N GLY A 289 24.69 25.12 3.08
CA GLY A 289 25.47 25.34 1.86
C GLY A 289 26.68 24.40 1.76
N ARG A 290 27.51 24.35 2.82
CA ARG A 290 28.70 23.48 2.90
C ARG A 290 28.35 22.00 2.72
N LEU A 291 27.25 21.51 3.35
CA LEU A 291 26.78 20.15 3.17
C LEU A 291 26.41 19.83 1.72
N VAL A 292 25.77 20.78 1.02
CA VAL A 292 25.41 20.60 -0.40
C VAL A 292 26.64 20.55 -1.28
N ASP A 293 27.59 21.49 -1.08
CA ASP A 293 28.82 21.55 -1.86
C ASP A 293 29.66 20.27 -1.66
N TRP A 294 29.76 19.80 -0.43
CA TRP A 294 30.40 18.52 -0.10
C TRP A 294 29.77 17.33 -0.82
N ALA A 295 28.43 17.21 -0.74
CA ALA A 295 27.73 16.12 -1.40
C ALA A 295 27.83 16.19 -2.93
N ASP A 296 27.85 17.37 -3.52
CA ASP A 296 28.01 17.58 -4.96
C ASP A 296 29.36 17.08 -5.47
N ILE A 297 30.45 17.37 -4.74
CA ILE A 297 31.79 16.87 -5.07
C ILE A 297 31.82 15.34 -4.99
N ILE A 298 31.30 14.75 -3.90
CA ILE A 298 31.24 13.29 -3.73
C ILE A 298 30.46 12.64 -4.88
N ARG A 299 29.31 13.19 -5.26
CA ARG A 299 28.48 12.66 -6.35
C ARG A 299 29.18 12.75 -7.70
N LYS A 300 29.91 13.84 -7.98
CA LYS A 300 30.69 13.95 -9.20
C LYS A 300 31.77 12.86 -9.26
N THR A 301 32.54 12.68 -8.17
CA THR A 301 33.54 11.63 -8.08
C THR A 301 32.95 10.23 -8.23
N PHE A 302 31.76 10.01 -7.68
CA PHE A 302 31.01 8.76 -7.84
C PHE A 302 30.61 8.50 -9.30
N TYR A 303 30.07 9.51 -10.02
CA TYR A 303 29.71 9.37 -11.43
C TYR A 303 30.92 9.20 -12.35
N ASP A 304 32.03 9.74 -11.95
CA ASP A 304 33.34 9.57 -12.67
C ASP A 304 33.97 8.19 -12.34
N GLY A 305 33.37 7.39 -11.47
CA GLY A 305 33.87 6.07 -11.09
C GLY A 305 35.02 6.08 -10.10
N GLY A 306 35.28 7.20 -9.44
CA GLY A 306 36.40 7.35 -8.49
C GLY A 306 36.06 6.79 -7.08
N ILE A 307 34.78 6.61 -6.75
CA ILE A 307 34.32 6.05 -5.49
C ILE A 307 33.08 5.21 -5.73
N GLU A 308 32.79 4.30 -4.82
CA GLU A 308 31.60 3.40 -4.92
C GLU A 308 30.41 3.89 -4.10
N GLU A 309 30.63 4.67 -3.06
CA GLU A 309 29.64 5.18 -2.13
C GLU A 309 29.23 6.63 -2.45
N ILE A 310 28.03 7.01 -1.99
CA ILE A 310 27.45 8.31 -2.30
C ILE A 310 26.75 8.94 -1.08
N ILE A 311 26.79 10.26 -1.00
CA ILE A 311 25.99 11.04 -0.05
C ILE A 311 24.68 11.48 -0.70
N SER A 312 23.57 10.87 -0.29
CA SER A 312 22.23 11.16 -0.80
C SER A 312 21.64 12.43 -0.14
N THR A 313 20.65 13.04 -0.77
CA THR A 313 19.86 14.14 -0.18
C THR A 313 19.24 13.73 1.16
N ARG A 314 18.74 12.49 1.27
CA ARG A 314 18.25 11.93 2.54
C ARG A 314 19.32 11.94 3.62
N ARG A 315 20.57 11.63 3.27
CA ARG A 315 21.69 11.66 4.22
C ARG A 315 21.96 13.06 4.73
N LEU A 316 21.91 14.07 3.87
CA LEU A 316 22.06 15.48 4.28
C LEU A 316 20.95 15.92 5.24
N VAL A 317 19.70 15.51 4.99
CA VAL A 317 18.58 15.76 5.91
C VAL A 317 18.82 15.07 7.25
N HIS A 318 19.35 13.86 7.27
CA HIS A 318 19.68 13.15 8.53
C HIS A 318 20.80 13.87 9.29
N ILE A 319 21.78 14.43 8.61
CA ILE A 319 22.85 15.25 9.27
C ILE A 319 22.25 16.48 9.94
N LEU A 320 21.30 17.18 9.28
CA LEU A 320 20.61 18.31 9.90
C LEU A 320 19.76 17.89 11.12
N ASN A 321 19.07 16.74 11.04
CA ASN A 321 18.33 16.19 12.18
C ASN A 321 19.29 15.87 13.35
N ALA A 322 20.41 15.23 13.06
CA ALA A 322 21.44 14.95 14.06
C ALA A 322 22.00 16.24 14.67
N TYR A 323 22.25 17.27 13.85
CA TYR A 323 22.69 18.57 14.32
C TYR A 323 21.65 19.27 15.21
N ALA A 324 20.36 19.13 14.89
CA ALA A 324 19.30 19.65 15.75
C ALA A 324 19.31 19.02 17.14
N ILE A 325 19.71 17.73 17.23
CA ILE A 325 19.79 16.96 18.48
C ILE A 325 21.10 17.22 19.22
N PHE A 326 22.22 16.99 18.56
CA PHE A 326 23.56 17.02 19.20
C PHE A 326 24.15 18.41 19.35
N LYS A 327 23.66 19.39 18.62
CA LYS A 327 24.21 20.77 18.58
C LYS A 327 25.71 20.84 18.22
N ASN A 328 26.24 19.80 17.61
CA ASN A 328 27.63 19.66 17.18
C ASN A 328 27.66 19.20 15.73
N LYS A 329 28.23 20.00 14.83
CA LYS A 329 28.28 19.73 13.38
C LYS A 329 29.16 18.51 13.07
N GLY A 330 30.36 18.46 13.60
CA GLY A 330 31.32 17.36 13.38
C GLY A 330 30.75 16.03 13.81
N LYS A 331 30.22 15.93 15.04
CA LYS A 331 29.56 14.73 15.57
C LYS A 331 28.37 14.32 14.69
N SER A 332 27.60 15.27 14.18
CA SER A 332 26.42 14.99 13.35
C SER A 332 26.79 14.40 11.98
N ILE A 333 27.89 14.89 11.39
CA ILE A 333 28.43 14.35 10.15
C ILE A 333 28.97 12.95 10.40
N GLN A 334 29.88 12.79 11.38
CA GLN A 334 30.51 11.50 11.69
C GLN A 334 29.48 10.41 11.96
N THR A 335 28.51 10.66 12.85
CA THR A 335 27.49 9.66 13.19
C THR A 335 26.64 9.26 11.99
N CYS A 336 26.37 10.18 11.07
CA CYS A 336 25.59 9.91 9.88
C CYS A 336 26.37 9.17 8.78
N ILE A 337 27.70 9.16 8.82
CA ILE A 337 28.55 8.46 7.84
C ILE A 337 29.25 7.21 8.40
N ASN A 338 29.10 6.91 9.69
CA ASN A 338 29.71 5.74 10.35
C ASN A 338 29.31 4.37 9.75
N ARG A 339 28.28 4.32 8.90
CA ARG A 339 27.88 3.09 8.20
C ARG A 339 28.79 2.73 7.01
N PHE A 340 29.59 3.69 6.54
CA PHE A 340 30.54 3.45 5.46
C PHE A 340 31.77 2.71 6.03
N ASP A 341 32.53 2.06 5.18
CA ASP A 341 33.82 1.52 5.56
C ASP A 341 34.78 2.64 6.00
N ASP A 342 35.83 2.26 6.72
CA ASP A 342 36.73 3.24 7.35
C ASP A 342 37.47 4.10 6.32
N GLU A 343 37.84 3.57 5.16
CA GLU A 343 38.54 4.28 4.10
C GLU A 343 37.63 5.34 3.45
N THR A 344 36.41 4.93 3.11
CA THR A 344 35.39 5.84 2.56
C THR A 344 35.01 6.92 3.57
N LYS A 345 34.79 6.55 4.84
CA LYS A 345 34.49 7.47 5.92
C LYS A 345 35.60 8.53 6.07
N GLN A 346 36.84 8.09 6.16
CA GLN A 346 37.98 8.98 6.29
C GLN A 346 38.07 9.95 5.09
N SER A 347 37.94 9.44 3.88
CA SER A 347 37.97 10.26 2.66
C SER A 347 36.85 11.31 2.65
N PHE A 348 35.67 10.97 3.13
CA PHE A 348 34.53 11.91 3.23
C PHE A 348 34.77 12.99 4.27
N LEU A 349 35.38 12.67 5.42
CA LEU A 349 35.69 13.62 6.48
C LEU A 349 36.80 14.57 6.00
N GLU A 350 37.87 14.07 5.39
CA GLU A 350 38.97 14.92 4.84
C GLU A 350 38.45 15.84 3.75
N LEU A 351 37.49 15.40 2.95
CA LEU A 351 36.86 16.24 1.95
C LEU A 351 36.02 17.35 2.61
N TYR A 352 35.26 16.98 3.69
CA TYR A 352 34.45 17.96 4.41
C TYR A 352 35.31 19.03 5.06
N ASP A 353 36.44 18.67 5.68
CA ASP A 353 37.38 19.59 6.27
C ASP A 353 37.92 20.64 5.25
N LYS A 354 38.12 20.22 3.99
CA LYS A 354 38.48 21.13 2.92
C LYS A 354 37.36 22.08 2.48
N VAL A 355 36.08 21.66 2.66
CA VAL A 355 34.90 22.47 2.32
C VAL A 355 34.55 23.42 3.46
N ASP A 356 34.80 23.03 4.69
CA ASP A 356 34.41 23.74 5.92
C ASP A 356 35.47 23.55 7.01
N ALA A 357 36.57 24.32 6.92
CA ALA A 357 37.68 24.27 7.86
C ALA A 357 37.33 24.78 9.31
N ASP A 358 36.13 25.36 9.49
CA ASP A 358 35.71 25.89 10.78
C ASP A 358 35.04 24.81 11.66
N VAL A 359 34.80 23.62 11.09
CA VAL A 359 34.16 22.51 11.82
C VAL A 359 35.23 21.57 12.37
N ASP A 360 35.34 21.52 13.69
CA ASP A 360 36.22 20.58 14.38
C ASP A 360 35.67 19.15 14.28
N LEU A 361 36.29 18.34 13.42
CA LEU A 361 35.93 16.93 13.21
C LEU A 361 36.67 16.00 14.20
N ASP A 362 37.81 16.40 14.76
CA ASP A 362 38.69 15.56 15.59
C ASP A 362 38.19 15.45 17.05
N ASN A 363 37.55 16.49 17.57
CA ASN A 363 37.07 16.54 18.97
C ASN A 363 35.64 15.97 19.18
N ALA A 364 35.04 15.32 18.16
CA ALA A 364 33.68 14.78 18.25
C ALA A 364 33.59 13.55 19.17
N GLU A 365 34.69 12.78 19.32
CA GLU A 365 34.72 11.55 20.13
C GLU A 365 35.13 11.81 21.59
N ASP A 366 36.04 12.75 21.86
CA ASP A 366 36.61 12.91 23.23
C ASP A 366 35.63 13.54 24.24
N LYS A 367 34.76 14.44 23.85
CA LYS A 367 33.78 15.06 24.74
C LYS A 367 32.67 14.10 25.24
N MET A 368 32.48 12.96 24.58
CA MET A 368 31.43 12.00 24.96
C MET A 368 31.84 11.19 26.22
N TYR A 369 33.12 11.08 26.52
CA TYR A 369 33.63 10.36 27.70
C TYR A 369 33.83 11.23 28.92
N GLU A 370 33.90 12.55 28.76
CA GLU A 370 34.07 13.49 29.88
C GLU A 370 32.75 13.91 30.55
N GLU A 371 31.63 13.97 29.83
CA GLU A 371 30.31 14.31 30.40
C GLU A 371 29.63 13.15 31.16
N ASN A 372 30.18 11.94 31.14
CA ASN A 372 29.66 10.77 31.85
C ASN A 372 30.54 10.34 33.04
N LYS A 373 31.44 11.20 33.53
CA LYS A 373 32.16 11.08 34.79
C LYS A 373 31.67 12.12 35.81
#